data_e971b2065a7ac9a0a28ff2172ba0946f
#
_entry.id   e971b2065a7ac9a0a28ff2172ba0946f
#
_cell.length_a   1.000
_cell.length_b   1.000
_cell.length_c   1.000
_cell.angle_alpha   90.00
_cell.angle_beta   90.00
_cell.angle_gamma   90.00
#
_symmetry.space_group_name_H-M   'P 1'
#
loop_
_entity.id
_entity.type
_entity.pdbx_description
1 polymer ?
#
loop_
_entity_poly.entity_id
_entity_poly.type
_entity_poly.pdbx_seq_one_letter_code
_entity_poly.pdbx_strand_id
1 'polypeptide(L)'
;GIGGIEVATTNSGSGGSFEATYNIPDALKGLFQIAIRLESASGYYAYNWFYNNPSEAPVVVPPGGGPTYWGIPTFSISSVVRDDTVTVQTYNLPASQDFKVRMGYYGTLGLGGIEVANFSSGSGGSQSFTFNGPDALKGQYQIAIRMDSNRGFYAYNWFYNNTTP
;
A
#
# COMPACT_ATOMS: atom_id res chain seq x y z
N GLY A 1 5.06 -8.99 9.94
CA GLY A 1 6.15 -8.73 9.01
C GLY A 1 7.29 -9.71 9.13
N ILE A 2 8.15 -9.75 8.15
CA ILE A 2 9.38 -10.55 8.19
C ILE A 2 10.26 -10.00 9.33
N GLY A 3 10.76 -10.88 10.21
CA GLY A 3 11.55 -10.48 11.38
C GLY A 3 10.74 -9.83 12.50
N GLY A 4 9.43 -10.04 12.52
CA GLY A 4 8.54 -9.58 13.59
C GLY A 4 8.66 -10.39 14.87
N ILE A 5 7.90 -9.98 15.88
CA ILE A 5 7.80 -10.69 17.18
C ILE A 5 6.87 -11.89 17.00
N GLU A 6 7.32 -13.08 17.36
CA GLU A 6 6.47 -14.26 17.41
C GLU A 6 5.49 -14.14 18.59
N VAL A 7 4.21 -14.26 18.31
CA VAL A 7 3.13 -14.09 19.30
C VAL A 7 2.44 -15.40 19.66
N ALA A 8 2.45 -16.37 18.75
CA ALA A 8 1.87 -17.69 18.97
C ALA A 8 2.29 -18.69 17.90
N THR A 9 2.17 -19.96 18.24
CA THR A 9 2.17 -21.09 17.30
C THR A 9 0.77 -21.69 17.27
N THR A 10 0.22 -21.87 16.07
CA THR A 10 -1.15 -22.41 15.88
C THR A 10 -1.10 -23.60 14.94
N ASN A 11 -1.84 -24.65 15.27
CA ASN A 11 -2.02 -25.78 14.38
C ASN A 11 -3.30 -25.57 13.54
N SER A 12 -3.19 -25.65 12.22
CA SER A 12 -4.32 -25.53 11.32
C SER A 12 -5.23 -26.76 11.26
N GLY A 13 -4.89 -27.83 11.98
CA GLY A 13 -5.65 -29.08 12.00
C GLY A 13 -5.83 -29.67 10.60
N SER A 14 -7.08 -29.89 10.20
CA SER A 14 -7.42 -30.36 8.85
C SER A 14 -7.42 -29.25 7.78
N GLY A 15 -7.01 -28.05 8.15
CA GLY A 15 -7.08 -26.88 7.27
C GLY A 15 -8.49 -26.27 7.17
N GLY A 16 -8.68 -25.38 6.19
CA GLY A 16 -9.92 -24.67 6.00
C GLY A 16 -9.96 -23.32 6.72
N SER A 17 -11.15 -22.91 7.16
CA SER A 17 -11.35 -21.64 7.86
C SER A 17 -11.39 -21.88 9.37
N PHE A 18 -10.67 -21.07 10.12
CA PHE A 18 -10.72 -21.05 11.58
C PHE A 18 -10.53 -19.61 12.11
N GLU A 19 -10.98 -19.39 13.32
CA GLU A 19 -10.80 -18.12 14.02
C GLU A 19 -9.76 -18.29 15.12
N ALA A 20 -8.87 -17.29 15.27
CA ALA A 20 -7.86 -17.27 16.31
C ALA A 20 -7.65 -15.85 16.83
N THR A 21 -7.44 -15.73 18.14
CA THR A 21 -7.15 -14.46 18.81
C THR A 21 -5.72 -14.45 19.32
N TYR A 22 -5.00 -13.38 19.03
CA TYR A 22 -3.61 -13.21 19.46
C TYR A 22 -3.45 -11.93 20.28
N ASN A 23 -2.63 -12.00 21.32
CA ASN A 23 -2.28 -10.82 22.11
C ASN A 23 -1.32 -9.91 21.33
N ILE A 24 -1.54 -8.60 21.42
CA ILE A 24 -0.60 -7.61 20.88
C ILE A 24 0.60 -7.51 21.83
N PRO A 25 1.84 -7.75 21.36
CA PRO A 25 3.04 -7.60 22.16
C PRO A 25 3.19 -6.18 22.72
N ASP A 26 3.75 -6.06 23.92
CA ASP A 26 3.93 -4.75 24.57
C ASP A 26 4.75 -3.78 23.72
N ALA A 27 5.74 -4.28 22.99
CA ALA A 27 6.55 -3.47 22.07
C ALA A 27 5.77 -2.87 20.89
N LEU A 28 4.56 -3.36 20.62
CA LEU A 28 3.69 -2.87 19.55
C LEU A 28 2.48 -2.09 20.09
N LYS A 29 2.30 -2.04 21.41
CA LYS A 29 1.25 -1.24 22.04
C LYS A 29 1.48 0.25 21.73
N GLY A 30 0.42 0.96 21.41
CA GLY A 30 0.47 2.37 21.03
C GLY A 30 0.85 2.62 19.55
N LEU A 31 1.28 1.60 18.80
CA LEU A 31 1.41 1.76 17.36
C LEU A 31 0.02 1.79 16.72
N PHE A 32 -0.17 2.71 15.79
CA PHE A 32 -1.45 2.89 15.12
C PHE A 32 -1.81 1.75 14.18
N GLN A 33 -0.81 1.20 13.51
CA GLN A 33 -0.96 0.15 12.49
C GLN A 33 0.00 -1.00 12.79
N ILE A 34 -0.52 -2.22 12.80
CA ILE A 34 0.27 -3.43 13.10
C ILE A 34 0.10 -4.42 11.95
N ALA A 35 1.22 -4.93 11.44
CA ALA A 35 1.23 -6.03 10.49
C ALA A 35 1.22 -7.37 11.22
N ILE A 36 0.41 -8.31 10.73
CA ILE A 36 0.40 -9.70 11.20
C ILE A 36 0.78 -10.64 10.04
N ARG A 37 1.55 -11.65 10.34
CA ARG A 37 1.95 -12.68 9.37
C ARG A 37 1.83 -14.06 10.01
N LEU A 38 1.26 -14.99 9.28
CA LEU A 38 1.24 -16.42 9.57
C LEU A 38 2.26 -17.10 8.66
N GLU A 39 3.08 -17.97 9.20
CA GLU A 39 4.06 -18.75 8.42
C GLU A 39 3.99 -20.21 8.85
N SER A 40 4.02 -21.13 7.91
CA SER A 40 4.11 -22.56 8.18
C SER A 40 5.52 -23.09 7.97
N ALA A 41 5.87 -24.17 8.64
CA ALA A 41 7.13 -24.88 8.44
C ALA A 41 7.33 -25.35 6.98
N SER A 42 6.25 -25.54 6.23
CA SER A 42 6.26 -25.93 4.80
C SER A 42 6.40 -24.73 3.84
N GLY A 43 6.63 -23.51 4.36
CA GLY A 43 6.85 -22.33 3.55
C GLY A 43 5.59 -21.60 3.09
N TYR A 44 4.40 -22.05 3.48
CA TYR A 44 3.18 -21.29 3.23
C TYR A 44 3.12 -20.07 4.13
N TYR A 45 2.61 -18.96 3.64
CA TYR A 45 2.43 -17.77 4.44
C TYR A 45 1.16 -17.00 4.04
N ALA A 46 0.62 -16.28 5.00
CA ALA A 46 -0.41 -15.28 4.81
C ALA A 46 -0.06 -14.04 5.64
N TYR A 47 -0.40 -12.87 5.17
CA TYR A 47 -0.17 -11.64 5.91
C TYR A 47 -1.34 -10.68 5.74
N ASN A 48 -1.52 -9.86 6.75
CA ASN A 48 -2.46 -8.76 6.76
C ASN A 48 -1.95 -7.67 7.71
N TRP A 49 -2.69 -6.62 7.87
CA TRP A 49 -2.45 -5.58 8.84
C TRP A 49 -3.79 -5.08 9.39
N PHE A 50 -3.76 -4.45 10.54
CA PHE A 50 -4.94 -3.90 11.19
C PHE A 50 -4.60 -2.60 11.92
N TYR A 51 -5.63 -1.80 12.18
CA TYR A 51 -5.52 -0.66 13.06
C TYR A 51 -5.62 -1.13 14.51
N ASN A 52 -4.66 -0.71 15.33
CA ASN A 52 -4.58 -1.11 16.73
C ASN A 52 -5.55 -0.32 17.64
N ASN A 53 -6.40 0.56 17.10
CA ASN A 53 -7.38 1.37 17.83
C ASN A 53 -6.88 1.76 19.24
N PRO A 54 -5.71 2.42 19.40
CA PRO A 54 -5.32 2.93 20.69
C PRO A 54 -6.42 3.89 21.15
N SER A 55 -6.81 3.83 22.42
CA SER A 55 -7.86 4.70 22.99
C SER A 55 -7.55 6.19 22.84
N GLU A 56 -6.30 6.49 22.56
CA GLU A 56 -5.81 7.74 22.01
C GLU A 56 -4.89 7.37 20.85
N ALA A 57 -5.34 7.59 19.61
CA ALA A 57 -4.44 7.47 18.47
C ALA A 57 -3.21 8.36 18.76
N PRO A 58 -1.97 7.85 18.57
CA PRO A 58 -0.83 8.75 18.63
C PRO A 58 -1.11 9.85 17.60
N VAL A 59 -1.26 11.04 18.08
CA VAL A 59 -1.32 12.23 17.24
C VAL A 59 0.03 12.29 16.56
N VAL A 60 0.15 11.69 15.39
CA VAL A 60 1.22 12.01 14.47
C VAL A 60 0.91 13.43 14.02
N VAL A 61 1.23 14.39 14.90
CA VAL A 61 1.21 15.80 14.55
C VAL A 61 2.31 15.96 13.51
N PRO A 62 1.97 16.18 12.24
CA PRO A 62 2.98 16.58 11.28
C PRO A 62 3.62 17.86 11.84
N PRO A 63 4.92 18.06 11.75
CA PRO A 63 5.51 19.37 12.04
C PRO A 63 4.81 20.39 11.12
N GLY A 64 3.84 21.15 11.68
CA GLY A 64 3.06 22.11 10.90
C GLY A 64 1.54 22.11 11.13
N GLY A 65 0.99 21.41 12.13
CA GLY A 65 -0.39 21.65 12.63
C GLY A 65 -1.54 21.45 11.63
N GLY A 66 -1.43 20.50 10.68
CA GLY A 66 -2.53 20.15 9.77
C GLY A 66 -3.51 19.15 10.38
N PRO A 67 -4.71 19.00 9.78
CA PRO A 67 -5.75 18.10 10.27
C PRO A 67 -5.25 16.65 10.34
N THR A 68 -5.62 15.95 11.41
CA THR A 68 -5.27 14.55 11.64
C THR A 68 -5.84 13.67 10.53
N TYR A 69 -4.97 12.96 9.83
CA TYR A 69 -5.36 12.05 8.74
C TYR A 69 -5.63 10.65 9.29
N TRP A 70 -6.83 10.12 9.05
CA TRP A 70 -7.30 8.83 9.56
C TRP A 70 -7.53 7.78 8.48
N GLY A 71 -7.15 8.06 7.24
CA GLY A 71 -7.42 7.20 6.09
C GLY A 71 -6.24 6.31 5.70
N ILE A 72 -6.52 5.34 4.83
CA ILE A 72 -5.52 4.61 4.07
C ILE A 72 -5.57 5.17 2.65
N PRO A 73 -4.47 5.70 2.11
CA PRO A 73 -4.44 6.08 0.73
C PRO A 73 -4.57 4.83 -0.14
N THR A 74 -5.48 4.87 -1.07
CA THR A 74 -5.68 3.82 -2.08
C THR A 74 -5.92 4.46 -3.44
N PHE A 75 -5.83 3.67 -4.50
CA PHE A 75 -6.29 4.07 -5.82
C PHE A 75 -6.74 2.89 -6.64
N SER A 76 -7.64 3.15 -7.58
CA SER A 76 -8.07 2.23 -8.62
C SER A 76 -7.49 2.65 -9.97
N ILE A 77 -7.39 1.71 -10.89
CA ILE A 77 -7.05 1.98 -12.29
C ILE A 77 -8.35 2.33 -13.02
N SER A 78 -8.42 3.52 -13.60
CA SER A 78 -9.61 3.99 -14.33
C SER A 78 -9.53 3.71 -15.82
N SER A 79 -8.34 3.88 -16.41
CA SER A 79 -8.11 3.54 -17.82
C SER A 79 -6.63 3.27 -18.11
N VAL A 80 -6.36 2.54 -19.17
CA VAL A 80 -5.01 2.22 -19.65
C VAL A 80 -4.99 2.36 -21.16
N VAL A 81 -4.08 3.18 -21.66
CA VAL A 81 -3.70 3.23 -23.06
C VAL A 81 -2.41 2.43 -23.21
N ARG A 82 -2.46 1.38 -24.03
CA ARG A 82 -1.35 0.44 -24.19
C ARG A 82 -0.03 1.15 -24.50
N ASP A 83 1.01 0.80 -23.72
CA ASP A 83 2.37 1.29 -23.87
C ASP A 83 2.51 2.82 -23.82
N ASP A 84 1.50 3.52 -23.31
CA ASP A 84 1.44 4.97 -23.28
C ASP A 84 1.08 5.50 -21.89
N THR A 85 -0.19 5.42 -21.48
CA THR A 85 -0.64 6.05 -20.24
C THR A 85 -1.50 5.13 -19.37
N VAL A 86 -1.49 5.42 -18.07
CA VAL A 86 -2.45 4.88 -17.10
C VAL A 86 -3.12 6.02 -16.33
N THR A 87 -4.44 6.00 -16.25
CA THR A 87 -5.22 6.92 -15.43
C THR A 87 -5.65 6.20 -14.16
N VAL A 88 -5.44 6.84 -13.03
CA VAL A 88 -5.81 6.34 -11.71
C VAL A 88 -6.79 7.28 -11.02
N GLN A 89 -7.70 6.71 -10.24
CA GLN A 89 -8.56 7.43 -9.31
C GLN A 89 -8.09 7.12 -7.89
N THR A 90 -7.64 8.14 -7.18
CA THR A 90 -7.20 8.00 -5.79
C THR A 90 -8.37 8.15 -4.83
N TYR A 91 -8.19 7.60 -3.62
CA TYR A 91 -9.11 7.72 -2.49
C TYR A 91 -8.31 7.90 -1.22
N ASN A 92 -8.86 8.71 -0.31
CA ASN A 92 -8.26 8.96 1.01
C ASN A 92 -6.78 9.38 0.92
N LEU A 93 -6.40 10.24 -0.01
CA LEU A 93 -5.07 10.83 0.04
C LEU A 93 -4.95 11.75 1.26
N PRO A 94 -3.86 11.67 2.04
CA PRO A 94 -3.58 12.67 3.06
C PRO A 94 -3.34 14.03 2.40
N ALA A 95 -3.82 15.09 3.02
CA ALA A 95 -3.60 16.44 2.53
C ALA A 95 -2.14 16.89 2.69
N SER A 96 -1.70 17.81 1.84
CA SER A 96 -0.39 18.47 1.91
C SER A 96 0.80 17.47 1.95
N GLN A 97 0.73 16.44 1.12
CA GLN A 97 1.80 15.46 0.94
C GLN A 97 2.31 15.49 -0.49
N ASP A 98 3.63 15.37 -0.62
CA ASP A 98 4.26 15.16 -1.92
C ASP A 98 4.44 13.64 -2.13
N PHE A 99 3.90 13.16 -3.21
CA PHE A 99 3.95 11.77 -3.62
C PHE A 99 4.87 11.58 -4.81
N LYS A 100 5.68 10.54 -4.74
CA LYS A 100 6.49 10.02 -5.83
C LYS A 100 5.80 8.80 -6.41
N VAL A 101 5.61 8.77 -7.73
CA VAL A 101 4.99 7.65 -8.44
C VAL A 101 6.07 6.84 -9.15
N ARG A 102 6.03 5.52 -8.96
CA ARG A 102 6.91 4.57 -9.64
C ARG A 102 6.12 3.48 -10.33
N MET A 103 6.63 3.03 -11.46
CA MET A 103 6.15 1.83 -12.16
C MET A 103 7.26 0.81 -12.29
N GLY A 104 6.89 -0.47 -12.23
CA GLY A 104 7.84 -1.57 -12.29
C GLY A 104 7.18 -2.87 -12.77
N TYR A 105 7.96 -3.94 -12.81
CA TYR A 105 7.46 -5.25 -13.20
C TYR A 105 6.39 -5.73 -12.22
N TYR A 106 5.40 -6.44 -12.72
CA TYR A 106 4.38 -7.09 -11.90
C TYR A 106 5.02 -7.97 -10.82
N GLY A 107 4.44 -7.99 -9.62
CA GLY A 107 4.96 -8.72 -8.47
C GLY A 107 5.94 -7.93 -7.59
N THR A 108 6.50 -6.81 -8.08
CA THR A 108 7.41 -5.96 -7.29
C THR A 108 6.68 -4.98 -6.38
N LEU A 109 5.34 -4.86 -6.48
CA LEU A 109 4.53 -3.82 -5.84
C LEU A 109 5.00 -2.38 -6.20
N GLY A 110 5.72 -2.21 -7.31
CA GLY A 110 6.33 -0.95 -7.71
C GLY A 110 7.56 -0.53 -6.90
N LEU A 111 8.04 -1.37 -5.96
CA LEU A 111 9.25 -1.11 -5.18
C LEU A 111 10.48 -1.12 -6.09
N GLY A 112 11.34 -0.09 -5.96
CA GLY A 112 12.51 0.06 -6.83
C GLY A 112 12.19 0.33 -8.29
N GLY A 113 10.94 0.59 -8.63
CA GLY A 113 10.50 0.89 -9.99
C GLY A 113 10.99 2.24 -10.51
N ILE A 114 10.75 2.47 -11.79
CA ILE A 114 11.09 3.69 -12.51
C ILE A 114 10.19 4.82 -12.02
N GLU A 115 10.76 5.95 -11.63
CA GLU A 115 10.01 7.14 -11.26
C GLU A 115 9.37 7.74 -12.53
N VAL A 116 8.06 7.90 -12.50
CA VAL A 116 7.28 8.41 -13.65
C VAL A 116 6.63 9.76 -13.37
N ALA A 117 6.43 10.11 -12.10
CA ALA A 117 5.86 11.39 -11.70
C ALA A 117 6.12 11.74 -10.24
N ASN A 118 5.99 13.04 -9.95
CA ASN A 118 5.82 13.56 -8.60
C ASN A 118 4.59 14.48 -8.60
N PHE A 119 3.78 14.43 -7.54
CA PHE A 119 2.63 15.32 -7.39
C PHE A 119 2.39 15.68 -5.94
N SER A 120 1.78 16.84 -5.70
CA SER A 120 1.28 17.20 -4.38
C SER A 120 -0.19 16.81 -4.26
N SER A 121 -0.56 16.21 -3.13
CA SER A 121 -1.95 15.84 -2.85
C SER A 121 -2.86 17.05 -2.54
N GLY A 122 -2.31 18.25 -2.40
CA GLY A 122 -3.10 19.46 -2.13
C GLY A 122 -4.03 19.30 -0.92
N SER A 123 -5.35 19.37 -1.15
CA SER A 123 -6.36 19.15 -0.11
C SER A 123 -6.56 17.68 0.28
N GLY A 124 -5.88 16.74 -0.42
CA GLY A 124 -6.06 15.31 -0.21
C GLY A 124 -7.34 14.74 -0.82
N GLY A 125 -7.79 13.60 -0.28
CA GLY A 125 -9.05 12.96 -0.67
C GLY A 125 -8.99 12.21 -1.98
N SER A 126 -10.00 12.41 -2.83
CA SER A 126 -10.16 11.70 -4.11
C SER A 126 -9.76 12.59 -5.28
N GLN A 127 -8.80 12.15 -6.09
CA GLN A 127 -8.26 12.88 -7.23
C GLN A 127 -7.97 11.92 -8.37
N SER A 128 -7.99 12.43 -9.61
CA SER A 128 -7.65 11.65 -10.80
C SER A 128 -6.31 12.12 -11.35
N PHE A 129 -5.44 11.17 -11.70
CA PHE A 129 -4.13 11.43 -12.30
C PHE A 129 -3.89 10.53 -13.49
N THR A 130 -3.23 11.06 -14.51
CA THR A 130 -2.75 10.29 -15.67
C THR A 130 -1.23 10.32 -15.68
N PHE A 131 -0.62 9.14 -15.76
CA PHE A 131 0.84 8.98 -15.78
C PHE A 131 1.29 8.30 -17.07
N ASN A 132 2.40 8.76 -17.63
CA ASN A 132 3.02 8.12 -18.77
C ASN A 132 3.71 6.82 -18.35
N GLY A 133 3.51 5.77 -19.10
CA GLY A 133 4.26 4.52 -18.95
C GLY A 133 5.72 4.71 -19.39
N PRO A 134 6.70 4.25 -18.60
CA PRO A 134 8.10 4.36 -18.99
C PRO A 134 8.43 3.41 -20.15
N ASP A 135 9.29 3.83 -21.10
CA ASP A 135 9.66 3.04 -22.27
C ASP A 135 10.19 1.64 -21.92
N ALA A 136 10.90 1.52 -20.81
CA ALA A 136 11.43 0.23 -20.34
C ALA A 136 10.36 -0.79 -19.95
N LEU A 137 9.11 -0.39 -19.79
CA LEU A 137 7.98 -1.28 -19.47
C LEU A 137 7.03 -1.49 -20.65
N LYS A 138 7.30 -0.91 -21.82
CA LYS A 138 6.53 -1.17 -23.03
C LYS A 138 6.55 -2.65 -23.39
N GLY A 139 5.43 -3.18 -23.84
CA GLY A 139 5.25 -4.60 -24.15
C GLY A 139 5.08 -5.52 -22.95
N GLN A 140 5.24 -5.02 -21.71
CA GLN A 140 4.93 -5.83 -20.51
C GLN A 140 3.42 -6.05 -20.41
N TYR A 141 3.01 -7.29 -20.10
CA TYR A 141 1.59 -7.64 -19.97
C TYR A 141 0.94 -7.02 -18.73
N GLN A 142 1.66 -7.00 -17.61
CA GLN A 142 1.23 -6.43 -16.35
C GLN A 142 2.30 -5.52 -15.78
N ILE A 143 1.88 -4.37 -15.29
CA ILE A 143 2.75 -3.34 -14.71
C ILE A 143 2.26 -3.03 -13.30
N ALA A 144 3.20 -3.03 -12.34
CA ALA A 144 2.95 -2.55 -10.99
C ALA A 144 3.12 -1.03 -10.94
N ILE A 145 2.25 -0.35 -10.18
CA ILE A 145 2.32 1.09 -9.94
C ILE A 145 2.21 1.37 -8.44
N ARG A 146 3.04 2.30 -7.95
CA ARG A 146 3.14 2.66 -6.54
C ARG A 146 3.30 4.16 -6.38
N MET A 147 2.65 4.68 -5.35
CA MET A 147 2.79 6.06 -4.88
C MET A 147 3.34 6.03 -3.46
N ASP A 148 4.43 6.74 -3.20
CA ASP A 148 5.05 6.88 -1.88
C ASP A 148 5.16 8.35 -1.51
N SER A 149 4.71 8.73 -0.31
CA SER A 149 4.93 10.08 0.20
C SER A 149 6.23 10.16 1.01
N ASN A 150 6.75 11.37 1.12
CA ASN A 150 7.92 11.66 1.96
C ASN A 150 7.69 11.46 3.46
N ARG A 151 6.44 11.25 3.88
CA ARG A 151 6.04 10.97 5.28
C ARG A 151 5.63 9.52 5.51
N GLY A 152 5.92 8.61 4.55
CA GLY A 152 5.70 7.18 4.70
C GLY A 152 4.29 6.69 4.33
N PHE A 153 3.39 7.55 3.85
CA PHE A 153 2.14 7.10 3.26
C PHE A 153 2.42 6.46 1.92
N TYR A 154 1.74 5.36 1.61
CA TYR A 154 1.89 4.71 0.32
C TYR A 154 0.60 4.05 -0.13
N ALA A 155 0.47 3.88 -1.45
CA ALA A 155 -0.54 3.08 -2.10
C ALA A 155 0.09 2.36 -3.29
N TYR A 156 -0.37 1.17 -3.60
CA TYR A 156 0.08 0.43 -4.76
C TYR A 156 -1.06 -0.34 -5.40
N ASN A 157 -0.90 -0.62 -6.70
CA ASN A 157 -1.79 -1.41 -7.52
C ASN A 157 -1.01 -1.98 -8.70
N TRP A 158 -1.69 -2.65 -9.60
CA TRP A 158 -1.16 -3.11 -10.87
C TRP A 158 -2.25 -3.04 -11.95
N PHE A 159 -1.86 -3.06 -13.21
CA PHE A 159 -2.78 -3.02 -14.33
C PHE A 159 -2.30 -3.87 -15.51
N TYR A 160 -3.24 -4.28 -16.34
CA TYR A 160 -2.95 -4.88 -17.64
C TYR A 160 -2.61 -3.78 -18.64
N ASN A 161 -1.45 -3.91 -19.27
CA ASN A 161 -0.97 -2.93 -20.28
C ASN A 161 -1.44 -3.26 -21.71
N ASN A 162 -2.31 -4.25 -21.87
CA ASN A 162 -2.79 -4.73 -23.17
C ASN A 162 -4.17 -4.20 -23.55
N THR A 163 -4.77 -3.32 -22.78
CA THR A 163 -6.05 -2.69 -23.10
C THR A 163 -5.87 -1.78 -24.32
N THR A 164 -6.55 -2.12 -25.40
CA THR A 164 -6.71 -1.21 -26.53
C THR A 164 -7.79 -0.18 -26.21
N PRO A 165 -7.68 1.06 -26.71
CA PRO A 165 -8.73 2.06 -26.60
C PRO A 165 -10.01 1.64 -27.30
#